data_bf334c15080266252c2856a6f36dd9cf
#
_entry.id   bf334c15080266252c2856a6f36dd9cf
#
_cell.length_a   1.000
_cell.length_b   1.000
_cell.length_c   1.000
_cell.angle_alpha   90.00
_cell.angle_beta   90.00
_cell.angle_gamma   90.00
#
_symmetry.space_group_name_H-M   'P 1'
#
loop_
_entity.id
_entity.type
_entity.pdbx_description
1 polymer ?
#
loop_
_entity_poly.entity_id
_entity_poly.type
_entity_poly.pdbx_seq_one_letter_code
_entity_poly.pdbx_strand_id
1 'polypeptide(L)'
;MGKIKIGFVGVGGMGQMAHLSNYAVLREECEVVALAEVRPKLAQTVANRYGVPQVFANHEDLLNGAQVDAIVAPQPYRAHYAIIPDILRAGIPVFTEKPLSLTVEKGEQLVRLAEEHRVLHMVGYHKRSDPAMEYARKRIEEWKASGEYGKLQYIRVTMPPGDWIGGADAPLQSDDPYPHSSMESGPEYFSEEQTRELDSFVNYYIHQVNAIRFLLHEPYRITFGDRCGVLLTGESDSGVTVALEMAPYQTTIEWHESLLVCFEKGFVRVDLPPPLARQQAGKVTIMKDNGREPSSYEYPIMPNRSAMRQQAMNFIAAVQGIRPVPCESKEALEDLKIARDYIRLMQQYK
;
A
#
# COMPACT_ATOMS: atom_id res chain seq x y z
N MET A 1 19.76 -2.25 -19.90
CA MET A 1 19.03 -0.99 -19.72
C MET A 1 19.85 -0.11 -18.78
N GLY A 2 19.80 1.23 -18.91
CA GLY A 2 20.44 2.13 -17.96
C GLY A 2 19.76 2.07 -16.60
N LYS A 3 20.44 2.56 -15.54
CA LYS A 3 19.85 2.72 -14.20
C LYS A 3 18.75 3.77 -14.24
N ILE A 4 17.65 3.52 -13.53
CA ILE A 4 16.54 4.48 -13.40
C ILE A 4 16.95 5.58 -12.43
N LYS A 5 16.85 6.83 -12.85
CA LYS A 5 17.10 8.02 -12.02
C LYS A 5 15.85 8.35 -11.23
N ILE A 6 15.94 8.27 -9.90
CA ILE A 6 14.83 8.48 -8.97
C ILE A 6 14.96 9.83 -8.28
N GLY A 7 13.88 10.62 -8.32
CA GLY A 7 13.66 11.77 -7.46
C GLY A 7 12.81 11.39 -6.24
N PHE A 8 13.16 11.90 -5.06
CA PHE A 8 12.32 11.77 -3.86
C PHE A 8 11.65 13.09 -3.54
N VAL A 9 10.34 13.06 -3.28
CA VAL A 9 9.58 14.22 -2.77
C VAL A 9 9.08 13.89 -1.37
N GLY A 10 9.78 14.41 -0.35
CA GLY A 10 9.58 14.11 1.07
C GLY A 10 10.47 12.98 1.58
N VAL A 11 11.29 13.33 2.59
CA VAL A 11 12.19 12.39 3.27
C VAL A 11 11.98 12.42 4.79
N GLY A 12 10.73 12.53 5.21
CA GLY A 12 10.30 12.36 6.60
C GLY A 12 10.46 10.91 7.09
N GLY A 13 9.81 10.57 8.20
CA GLY A 13 9.94 9.25 8.82
C GLY A 13 9.68 8.09 7.85
N MET A 14 8.49 8.05 7.22
CA MET A 14 8.16 7.01 6.23
C MET A 14 9.05 7.07 4.99
N GLY A 15 9.35 8.28 4.51
CA GLY A 15 10.25 8.46 3.37
C GLY A 15 11.61 7.82 3.58
N GLN A 16 12.18 7.91 4.78
CA GLN A 16 13.46 7.30 5.13
C GLN A 16 13.34 5.81 5.44
N MET A 17 12.46 5.43 6.39
CA MET A 17 12.37 4.06 6.90
C MET A 17 11.84 3.07 5.86
N ALA A 18 10.75 3.44 5.18
CA ALA A 18 10.06 2.55 4.25
C ALA A 18 10.62 2.60 2.83
N HIS A 19 11.07 3.77 2.37
CA HIS A 19 11.38 3.97 0.94
C HIS A 19 12.86 4.22 0.69
N LEU A 20 13.41 5.37 1.05
CA LEU A 20 14.78 5.77 0.68
C LEU A 20 15.83 4.71 1.04
N SER A 21 15.71 4.10 2.23
CA SER A 21 16.58 3.00 2.68
C SER A 21 16.52 1.76 1.77
N ASN A 22 15.39 1.54 1.09
CA ASN A 22 15.22 0.44 0.15
C ASN A 22 15.75 0.76 -1.24
N TYR A 23 15.54 1.99 -1.74
CA TYR A 23 16.09 2.42 -3.03
C TYR A 23 17.60 2.58 -2.99
N ALA A 24 18.17 3.10 -1.90
CA ALA A 24 19.62 3.34 -1.74
C ALA A 24 20.49 2.07 -1.85
N VAL A 25 19.92 0.88 -1.68
CA VAL A 25 20.64 -0.40 -1.84
C VAL A 25 20.37 -1.10 -3.16
N LEU A 26 19.47 -0.60 -3.99
CA LEU A 26 19.17 -1.12 -5.34
C LEU A 26 20.05 -0.45 -6.41
N ARG A 27 21.36 -0.43 -6.13
CA ARG A 27 22.33 0.36 -6.91
C ARG A 27 22.57 -0.15 -8.33
N GLU A 28 22.20 -1.38 -8.61
CA GLU A 28 22.30 -1.92 -9.96
C GLU A 28 21.08 -1.53 -10.82
N GLU A 29 19.93 -1.32 -10.20
CA GLU A 29 18.65 -1.05 -10.84
C GLU A 29 18.35 0.45 -10.96
N CYS A 30 18.71 1.23 -9.93
CA CYS A 30 18.39 2.66 -9.87
C CYS A 30 19.46 3.50 -9.16
N GLU A 31 19.32 4.81 -9.31
CA GLU A 31 20.11 5.81 -8.61
C GLU A 31 19.18 6.90 -8.07
N VAL A 32 19.29 7.24 -6.79
CA VAL A 32 18.59 8.38 -6.20
C VAL A 32 19.41 9.64 -6.48
N VAL A 33 18.98 10.44 -7.46
CA VAL A 33 19.74 11.60 -7.97
C VAL A 33 19.29 12.93 -7.37
N ALA A 34 18.07 13.00 -6.83
CA ALA A 34 17.51 14.23 -6.30
C ALA A 34 16.56 13.94 -5.13
N LEU A 35 16.48 14.88 -4.19
CA LEU A 35 15.41 14.90 -3.19
C LEU A 35 14.89 16.32 -2.98
N ALA A 36 13.57 16.43 -2.70
CA ALA A 36 12.90 17.64 -2.26
C ALA A 36 12.34 17.42 -0.85
N GLU A 37 12.64 18.30 0.06
CA GLU A 37 12.14 18.30 1.44
C GLU A 37 12.00 19.72 1.93
N VAL A 38 10.84 20.05 2.50
CA VAL A 38 10.50 21.40 2.96
C VAL A 38 11.28 21.85 4.23
N ARG A 39 11.94 20.93 4.89
CA ARG A 39 12.79 21.15 6.06
C ARG A 39 14.26 21.12 5.63
N PRO A 40 14.92 22.28 5.48
CA PRO A 40 16.23 22.36 4.83
C PRO A 40 17.37 21.63 5.57
N LYS A 41 17.37 21.65 6.92
CA LYS A 41 18.37 20.89 7.69
C LYS A 41 18.17 19.38 7.53
N LEU A 42 16.91 18.92 7.58
CA LEU A 42 16.59 17.51 7.35
C LEU A 42 17.00 17.10 5.94
N ALA A 43 16.63 17.91 4.93
CA ALA A 43 16.96 17.66 3.53
C ALA A 43 18.47 17.40 3.36
N GLN A 44 19.31 18.32 3.86
CA GLN A 44 20.75 18.22 3.74
C GLN A 44 21.32 17.02 4.52
N THR A 45 20.82 16.77 5.72
CA THR A 45 21.29 15.65 6.55
C THR A 45 20.98 14.31 5.90
N VAL A 46 19.78 14.16 5.34
CA VAL A 46 19.37 12.93 4.62
C VAL A 46 20.17 12.80 3.32
N ALA A 47 20.33 13.87 2.55
CA ALA A 47 21.13 13.85 1.33
C ALA A 47 22.56 13.39 1.59
N ASN A 48 23.19 13.92 2.63
CA ASN A 48 24.55 13.52 3.03
C ASN A 48 24.62 12.03 3.43
N ARG A 49 23.63 11.55 4.20
CA ARG A 49 23.60 10.15 4.65
C ARG A 49 23.51 9.17 3.49
N TYR A 50 22.69 9.50 2.49
CA TYR A 50 22.41 8.60 1.37
C TYR A 50 23.19 8.91 0.10
N GLY A 51 24.01 9.98 0.11
CA GLY A 51 24.82 10.40 -1.03
C GLY A 51 23.98 10.96 -2.19
N VAL A 52 22.86 11.63 -1.90
CA VAL A 52 21.99 12.22 -2.92
C VAL A 52 22.61 13.56 -3.37
N PRO A 53 22.95 13.73 -4.67
CA PRO A 53 23.73 14.88 -5.12
C PRO A 53 22.92 16.18 -5.22
N GLN A 54 21.60 16.13 -5.42
CA GLN A 54 20.78 17.32 -5.64
C GLN A 54 19.69 17.43 -4.57
N VAL A 55 19.58 18.60 -3.96
CA VAL A 55 18.64 18.92 -2.88
C VAL A 55 17.81 20.12 -3.28
N PHE A 56 16.48 19.98 -3.18
CA PHE A 56 15.50 21.00 -3.55
C PHE A 56 14.58 21.30 -2.36
N ALA A 57 14.05 22.53 -2.31
CA ALA A 57 13.17 22.97 -1.23
C ALA A 57 11.74 22.38 -1.36
N ASN A 58 11.30 22.11 -2.58
CA ASN A 58 9.95 21.65 -2.90
C ASN A 58 9.94 20.80 -4.19
N HIS A 59 8.80 20.23 -4.51
CA HIS A 59 8.63 19.39 -5.70
C HIS A 59 8.72 20.18 -7.01
N GLU A 60 8.26 21.43 -7.03
CA GLU A 60 8.30 22.29 -8.22
C GLU A 60 9.74 22.58 -8.63
N ASP A 61 10.59 22.94 -7.65
CA ASP A 61 12.02 23.16 -7.89
C ASP A 61 12.70 21.87 -8.37
N LEU A 62 12.35 20.69 -7.82
CA LEU A 62 12.87 19.41 -8.27
C LEU A 62 12.45 19.12 -9.72
N LEU A 63 11.17 19.33 -10.06
CA LEU A 63 10.67 19.12 -11.42
C LEU A 63 11.37 20.01 -12.45
N ASN A 64 11.72 21.25 -12.08
CA ASN A 64 12.39 22.20 -12.95
C ASN A 64 13.91 22.01 -13.03
N GLY A 65 14.55 21.48 -11.95
CA GLY A 65 15.99 21.45 -11.81
C GLY A 65 16.65 20.09 -11.95
N ALA A 66 15.92 18.99 -11.79
CA ALA A 66 16.47 17.64 -11.83
C ALA A 66 16.04 16.86 -13.08
N GLN A 67 16.94 16.03 -13.59
CA GLN A 67 16.60 15.04 -14.61
C GLN A 67 16.34 13.69 -13.92
N VAL A 68 15.06 13.32 -13.82
CA VAL A 68 14.59 12.07 -13.19
C VAL A 68 13.74 11.27 -14.15
N ASP A 69 13.81 9.95 -14.06
CA ASP A 69 12.98 9.03 -14.84
C ASP A 69 11.68 8.67 -14.10
N ALA A 70 11.68 8.80 -12.76
CA ALA A 70 10.53 8.56 -11.91
C ALA A 70 10.66 9.28 -10.57
N ILE A 71 9.53 9.51 -9.90
CA ILE A 71 9.45 10.14 -8.58
C ILE A 71 8.83 9.20 -7.56
N VAL A 72 9.45 9.14 -6.38
CA VAL A 72 8.91 8.52 -5.17
C VAL A 72 8.45 9.63 -4.22
N ALA A 73 7.14 9.75 -4.00
CA ALA A 73 6.51 10.82 -3.23
C ALA A 73 5.78 10.28 -1.98
N PRO A 74 6.52 9.91 -0.90
CA PRO A 74 5.95 9.39 0.33
C PRO A 74 5.42 10.51 1.24
N GLN A 75 4.59 11.37 0.67
CA GLN A 75 3.94 12.48 1.37
C GLN A 75 2.80 11.97 2.25
N PRO A 76 2.38 12.75 3.26
CA PRO A 76 1.08 12.54 3.87
C PRO A 76 -0.01 12.56 2.79
N TYR A 77 -0.86 11.54 2.76
CA TYR A 77 -1.87 11.38 1.70
C TYR A 77 -2.82 12.58 1.55
N ARG A 78 -3.03 13.35 2.62
CA ARG A 78 -3.78 14.60 2.55
C ARG A 78 -3.09 15.70 1.73
N ALA A 79 -1.80 15.56 1.44
CA ALA A 79 -1.04 16.47 0.58
C ALA A 79 -0.96 15.99 -0.88
N HIS A 80 -1.39 14.77 -1.20
CA HIS A 80 -1.29 14.22 -2.55
C HIS A 80 -2.00 15.10 -3.58
N TYR A 81 -3.19 15.63 -3.27
CA TYR A 81 -3.95 16.45 -4.20
C TYR A 81 -3.26 17.77 -4.59
N ALA A 82 -2.30 18.24 -3.78
CA ALA A 82 -1.55 19.47 -4.05
C ALA A 82 -0.23 19.22 -4.79
N ILE A 83 0.35 18.04 -4.66
CA ILE A 83 1.70 17.72 -5.15
C ILE A 83 1.66 16.83 -6.38
N ILE A 84 0.86 15.78 -6.35
CA ILE A 84 0.87 14.74 -7.38
C ILE A 84 0.37 15.24 -8.74
N PRO A 85 -0.61 16.17 -8.83
CA PRO A 85 -1.02 16.74 -10.12
C PRO A 85 0.12 17.33 -10.94
N ASP A 86 1.08 18.00 -10.31
CA ASP A 86 2.19 18.64 -11.03
C ASP A 86 3.16 17.61 -11.58
N ILE A 87 3.41 16.53 -10.82
CA ILE A 87 4.25 15.40 -11.27
C ILE A 87 3.59 14.69 -12.46
N LEU A 88 2.28 14.43 -12.38
CA LEU A 88 1.53 13.80 -13.46
C LEU A 88 1.50 14.66 -14.73
N ARG A 89 1.29 15.98 -14.61
CA ARG A 89 1.35 16.93 -15.74
C ARG A 89 2.72 17.02 -16.37
N ALA A 90 3.78 16.85 -15.56
CA ALA A 90 5.15 16.77 -16.07
C ALA A 90 5.46 15.47 -16.84
N GLY A 91 4.53 14.52 -16.87
CA GLY A 91 4.69 13.24 -17.58
C GLY A 91 5.62 12.26 -16.88
N ILE A 92 5.90 12.44 -15.58
CA ILE A 92 6.87 11.63 -14.82
C ILE A 92 6.16 10.54 -14.05
N PRO A 93 6.50 9.25 -14.24
CA PRO A 93 6.01 8.14 -13.44
C PRO A 93 6.16 8.40 -11.94
N VAL A 94 5.09 8.16 -11.18
CA VAL A 94 5.09 8.48 -9.74
C VAL A 94 4.61 7.33 -8.88
N PHE A 95 5.31 7.14 -7.77
CA PHE A 95 4.90 6.31 -6.64
C PHE A 95 4.43 7.22 -5.51
N THR A 96 3.27 6.92 -4.92
CA THR A 96 2.78 7.58 -3.70
C THR A 96 2.52 6.57 -2.59
N GLU A 97 2.56 7.02 -1.34
CA GLU A 97 2.03 6.22 -0.24
C GLU A 97 0.50 6.07 -0.33
N LYS A 98 0.00 5.11 0.41
CA LYS A 98 -1.45 4.90 0.60
C LYS A 98 -2.01 5.83 1.71
N PRO A 99 -3.31 6.07 1.71
CA PRO A 99 -4.25 5.88 0.59
C PRO A 99 -3.98 6.84 -0.56
N LEU A 100 -4.65 6.65 -1.68
CA LEU A 100 -4.54 7.53 -2.86
C LEU A 100 -4.80 9.01 -2.51
N SER A 101 -5.81 9.25 -1.66
CA SER A 101 -6.25 10.55 -1.12
C SER A 101 -7.13 10.29 0.10
N LEU A 102 -7.62 11.32 0.77
CA LEU A 102 -8.61 11.17 1.84
C LEU A 102 -10.01 10.94 1.27
N THR A 103 -10.36 11.65 0.20
CA THR A 103 -11.71 11.62 -0.38
C THR A 103 -11.74 10.92 -1.73
N VAL A 104 -12.88 10.31 -2.05
CA VAL A 104 -13.11 9.68 -3.36
C VAL A 104 -12.96 10.71 -4.48
N GLU A 105 -13.49 11.92 -4.28
CA GLU A 105 -13.51 13.00 -5.27
C GLU A 105 -12.08 13.45 -5.65
N LYS A 106 -11.18 13.57 -4.67
CA LYS A 106 -9.76 13.89 -4.94
C LYS A 106 -9.03 12.71 -5.58
N GLY A 107 -9.34 11.49 -5.14
CA GLY A 107 -8.84 10.28 -5.77
C GLY A 107 -9.22 10.19 -7.26
N GLU A 108 -10.48 10.49 -7.60
CA GLU A 108 -10.95 10.53 -8.99
C GLU A 108 -10.22 11.59 -9.84
N GLN A 109 -9.89 12.75 -9.24
CA GLN A 109 -9.10 13.77 -9.94
C GLN A 109 -7.69 13.27 -10.28
N LEU A 110 -7.02 12.59 -9.33
CA LEU A 110 -5.70 12.00 -9.55
C LEU A 110 -5.72 10.89 -10.60
N VAL A 111 -6.74 10.03 -10.57
CA VAL A 111 -6.92 8.98 -11.59
C VAL A 111 -7.09 9.58 -12.97
N ARG A 112 -8.00 10.56 -13.13
CA ARG A 112 -8.21 11.25 -14.42
C ARG A 112 -6.92 11.87 -14.95
N LEU A 113 -6.15 12.58 -14.11
CA LEU A 113 -4.88 13.18 -14.52
C LEU A 113 -3.87 12.13 -14.98
N ALA A 114 -3.75 11.01 -14.27
CA ALA A 114 -2.85 9.92 -14.66
C ALA A 114 -3.24 9.33 -16.03
N GLU A 115 -4.55 9.14 -16.28
CA GLU A 115 -5.09 8.62 -17.53
C GLU A 115 -4.92 9.63 -18.67
N GLU A 116 -5.27 10.92 -18.48
CA GLU A 116 -5.15 12.00 -19.45
C GLU A 116 -3.71 12.19 -19.93
N HIS A 117 -2.76 12.17 -19.00
CA HIS A 117 -1.34 12.30 -19.30
C HIS A 117 -0.66 10.98 -19.65
N ARG A 118 -1.35 9.84 -19.51
CA ARG A 118 -0.82 8.48 -19.73
C ARG A 118 0.43 8.21 -18.90
N VAL A 119 0.40 8.64 -17.64
CA VAL A 119 1.51 8.51 -16.69
C VAL A 119 1.22 7.42 -15.71
N LEU A 120 2.21 6.57 -15.46
CA LEU A 120 2.15 5.53 -14.47
C LEU A 120 2.07 6.15 -13.06
N HIS A 121 0.98 5.87 -12.35
CA HIS A 121 0.80 6.24 -10.94
C HIS A 121 0.59 4.99 -10.09
N MET A 122 1.63 4.57 -9.37
CA MET A 122 1.59 3.44 -8.43
C MET A 122 1.27 3.92 -7.03
N VAL A 123 0.29 3.29 -6.38
CA VAL A 123 -0.05 3.54 -4.97
C VAL A 123 0.53 2.47 -4.06
N GLY A 124 1.14 2.88 -2.96
CA GLY A 124 2.02 2.13 -2.08
C GLY A 124 1.32 1.10 -1.17
N TYR A 125 0.59 0.18 -1.73
CA TYR A 125 0.06 -0.99 -1.00
C TYR A 125 1.12 -2.08 -0.92
N HIS A 126 2.10 -1.91 -0.04
CA HIS A 126 3.28 -2.77 0.06
C HIS A 126 2.95 -4.26 0.22
N LYS A 127 1.84 -4.61 0.86
CA LYS A 127 1.41 -6.01 1.03
C LYS A 127 1.23 -6.74 -0.30
N ARG A 128 0.81 -6.04 -1.37
CA ARG A 128 0.74 -6.62 -2.73
C ARG A 128 2.10 -7.05 -3.29
N SER A 129 3.16 -6.45 -2.77
CA SER A 129 4.54 -6.76 -3.15
C SER A 129 5.23 -7.73 -2.18
N ASP A 130 4.57 -8.19 -1.12
CA ASP A 130 5.13 -9.24 -0.29
C ASP A 130 5.24 -10.53 -1.09
N PRO A 131 6.41 -11.21 -1.10
CA PRO A 131 6.59 -12.46 -1.86
C PRO A 131 5.55 -13.54 -1.53
N ALA A 132 5.09 -13.61 -0.26
CA ALA A 132 4.06 -14.54 0.15
C ALA A 132 2.69 -14.18 -0.44
N MET A 133 2.37 -12.89 -0.53
CA MET A 133 1.13 -12.41 -1.14
C MET A 133 1.12 -12.59 -2.66
N GLU A 134 2.23 -12.33 -3.34
CA GLU A 134 2.36 -12.60 -4.78
C GLU A 134 2.22 -14.12 -5.07
N TYR A 135 2.86 -14.95 -4.25
CA TYR A 135 2.74 -16.42 -4.35
C TYR A 135 1.31 -16.90 -4.08
N ALA A 136 0.69 -16.42 -3.01
CA ALA A 136 -0.68 -16.81 -2.64
C ALA A 136 -1.68 -16.42 -3.74
N ARG A 137 -1.59 -15.20 -4.28
CA ARG A 137 -2.43 -14.76 -5.39
C ARG A 137 -2.33 -15.70 -6.59
N LYS A 138 -1.09 -16.03 -7.01
CA LYS A 138 -0.89 -16.96 -8.12
C LYS A 138 -1.53 -18.32 -7.84
N ARG A 139 -1.37 -18.85 -6.62
CA ARG A 139 -1.97 -20.12 -6.22
C ARG A 139 -3.50 -20.08 -6.23
N ILE A 140 -4.08 -18.98 -5.75
CA ILE A 140 -5.54 -18.77 -5.76
C ILE A 140 -6.06 -18.72 -7.21
N GLU A 141 -5.38 -18.00 -8.11
CA GLU A 141 -5.74 -17.95 -9.53
C GLU A 141 -5.66 -19.33 -10.20
N GLU A 142 -4.62 -20.12 -9.90
CA GLU A 142 -4.49 -21.50 -10.39
C GLU A 142 -5.66 -22.39 -9.88
N TRP A 143 -6.06 -22.26 -8.63
CA TRP A 143 -7.17 -23.01 -8.06
C TRP A 143 -8.51 -22.58 -8.65
N LYS A 144 -8.74 -21.29 -8.84
CA LYS A 144 -9.93 -20.77 -9.54
C LYS A 144 -10.02 -21.30 -10.97
N ALA A 145 -8.90 -21.31 -11.71
CA ALA A 145 -8.85 -21.75 -13.09
C ALA A 145 -9.03 -23.28 -13.25
N SER A 146 -8.46 -24.07 -12.35
CA SER A 146 -8.58 -25.54 -12.41
C SER A 146 -9.92 -26.09 -11.89
N GLY A 147 -10.55 -25.36 -10.95
CA GLY A 147 -11.72 -25.84 -10.21
C GLY A 147 -11.46 -27.06 -9.32
N GLU A 148 -10.22 -27.49 -9.15
CA GLU A 148 -9.85 -28.72 -8.45
C GLU A 148 -10.28 -28.71 -6.98
N TYR A 149 -10.20 -27.54 -6.33
CA TYR A 149 -10.56 -27.37 -4.92
C TYR A 149 -11.97 -26.78 -4.72
N GLY A 150 -12.81 -26.77 -5.77
CA GLY A 150 -14.15 -26.22 -5.75
C GLY A 150 -14.16 -24.70 -5.84
N LYS A 151 -15.26 -24.08 -5.41
CA LYS A 151 -15.45 -22.62 -5.46
C LYS A 151 -14.73 -21.92 -4.32
N LEU A 152 -14.23 -20.72 -4.59
CA LEU A 152 -13.83 -19.78 -3.54
C LEU A 152 -15.08 -19.34 -2.78
N GLN A 153 -15.08 -19.46 -1.45
CA GLN A 153 -16.25 -19.21 -0.60
C GLN A 153 -16.03 -18.05 0.38
N TYR A 154 -14.82 -17.89 0.87
CA TYR A 154 -14.56 -17.00 2.00
C TYR A 154 -13.16 -16.42 2.00
N ILE A 155 -13.04 -15.13 2.31
CA ILE A 155 -11.77 -14.48 2.62
C ILE A 155 -11.87 -13.77 3.98
N ARG A 156 -10.94 -14.05 4.87
CA ARG A 156 -10.81 -13.35 6.14
C ARG A 156 -9.44 -12.69 6.23
N VAL A 157 -9.43 -11.44 6.69
CA VAL A 157 -8.23 -10.73 7.10
C VAL A 157 -8.37 -10.33 8.56
N THR A 158 -7.36 -10.59 9.36
CA THR A 158 -7.26 -10.09 10.73
C THR A 158 -5.99 -9.27 10.90
N MET A 159 -6.09 -8.13 11.56
CA MET A 159 -4.96 -7.26 11.88
C MET A 159 -5.21 -6.50 13.19
N PRO A 160 -4.92 -7.12 14.33
CA PRO A 160 -4.86 -6.40 15.60
C PRO A 160 -3.69 -5.41 15.60
N PRO A 161 -3.83 -4.24 16.26
CA PRO A 161 -2.73 -3.30 16.44
C PRO A 161 -1.55 -3.94 17.17
N GLY A 162 -0.33 -3.63 16.72
CA GLY A 162 0.92 -4.17 17.25
C GLY A 162 2.13 -3.35 16.82
N ASP A 163 3.34 -3.88 17.04
CA ASP A 163 4.57 -3.23 16.57
C ASP A 163 4.71 -3.36 15.04
N TRP A 164 4.27 -2.31 14.34
CA TRP A 164 4.40 -2.21 12.89
C TRP A 164 5.81 -1.81 12.42
N ILE A 165 6.66 -1.30 13.33
CA ILE A 165 8.03 -0.86 13.01
C ILE A 165 8.95 -2.05 12.83
N GLY A 166 8.76 -3.12 13.63
CA GLY A 166 9.49 -4.37 13.47
C GLY A 166 11.02 -4.24 13.53
N GLY A 167 11.52 -3.34 14.36
CA GLY A 167 12.95 -3.10 14.52
C GLY A 167 13.61 -2.29 13.38
N ALA A 168 12.85 -1.54 12.58
CA ALA A 168 13.42 -0.63 11.60
C ALA A 168 14.25 0.49 12.29
N ASP A 169 15.32 0.93 11.62
CA ASP A 169 16.17 2.00 12.15
C ASP A 169 15.38 3.31 12.29
N ALA A 170 15.64 4.05 13.36
CA ALA A 170 15.06 5.36 13.58
C ALA A 170 15.44 6.33 12.44
N PRO A 171 14.50 7.13 11.94
CA PRO A 171 14.78 8.13 10.93
C PRO A 171 15.58 9.28 11.50
N LEU A 172 16.38 9.92 10.65
CA LEU A 172 16.98 11.21 10.98
C LEU A 172 15.88 12.25 11.22
N GLN A 173 16.11 13.11 12.19
CA GLN A 173 15.21 14.19 12.57
C GLN A 173 15.94 15.53 12.47
N SER A 174 15.19 16.61 12.43
CA SER A 174 15.71 17.98 12.52
C SER A 174 14.82 18.82 13.44
N ASP A 175 15.35 19.94 13.88
CA ASP A 175 14.64 20.98 14.61
C ASP A 175 13.94 21.98 13.69
N ASP A 176 13.94 21.75 12.37
CA ASP A 176 13.21 22.59 11.43
C ASP A 176 11.71 22.56 11.73
N PRO A 177 11.03 23.71 11.75
CA PRO A 177 9.59 23.73 11.85
C PRO A 177 8.98 23.03 10.63
N TYR A 178 7.95 22.22 10.87
CA TYR A 178 7.18 21.67 9.75
C TYR A 178 6.30 22.77 9.17
N PRO A 179 6.47 23.17 7.89
CA PRO A 179 5.68 24.26 7.33
C PRO A 179 4.21 23.83 7.24
N HIS A 180 3.33 24.83 7.41
CA HIS A 180 1.92 24.61 7.14
C HIS A 180 1.74 24.36 5.63
N SER A 181 1.44 23.13 5.26
CA SER A 181 1.05 22.76 3.89
C SER A 181 -0.47 22.71 3.80
N SER A 182 -1.00 22.97 2.60
CA SER A 182 -2.42 22.74 2.33
C SER A 182 -2.69 21.24 2.43
N MET A 183 -3.58 20.89 3.35
CA MET A 183 -4.03 19.52 3.58
C MET A 183 -5.44 19.35 3.06
N GLU A 184 -5.73 18.22 2.45
CA GLU A 184 -7.06 17.86 2.01
C GLU A 184 -8.04 17.88 3.19
N SER A 185 -9.17 18.58 3.06
CA SER A 185 -10.29 18.54 3.98
C SER A 185 -11.11 17.28 3.76
N GLY A 186 -11.90 16.90 4.76
CA GLY A 186 -12.86 15.81 4.62
C GLY A 186 -13.93 16.09 3.55
N PRO A 187 -14.69 15.06 3.16
CA PRO A 187 -15.79 15.22 2.20
C PRO A 187 -16.87 16.12 2.79
N GLU A 188 -17.46 17.00 1.96
CA GLU A 188 -18.50 17.94 2.39
C GLU A 188 -19.75 17.25 2.95
N TYR A 189 -20.02 16.01 2.54
CA TYR A 189 -21.17 15.22 2.99
C TYR A 189 -20.92 14.46 4.30
N PHE A 190 -19.74 14.59 4.91
CA PHE A 190 -19.41 14.02 6.22
C PHE A 190 -19.27 15.11 7.26
N SER A 191 -19.75 14.83 8.48
CA SER A 191 -19.45 15.65 9.63
C SER A 191 -17.95 15.58 9.99
N GLU A 192 -17.50 16.47 10.88
CA GLU A 192 -16.12 16.41 11.39
C GLU A 192 -15.82 15.07 12.09
N GLU A 193 -16.80 14.50 12.82
CA GLU A 193 -16.65 13.19 13.47
C GLU A 193 -16.48 12.09 12.43
N GLN A 194 -17.34 12.04 11.42
CA GLN A 194 -17.25 11.08 10.31
C GLN A 194 -15.95 11.22 9.54
N THR A 195 -15.47 12.45 9.35
CA THR A 195 -14.20 12.72 8.71
C THR A 195 -13.03 12.17 9.54
N ARG A 196 -13.06 12.31 10.87
CA ARG A 196 -12.04 11.71 11.75
C ARG A 196 -12.09 10.18 11.71
N GLU A 197 -13.27 9.59 11.66
CA GLU A 197 -13.45 8.13 11.52
C GLU A 197 -12.91 7.63 10.17
N LEU A 198 -13.22 8.33 9.08
CA LEU A 198 -12.68 8.03 7.75
C LEU A 198 -11.16 8.11 7.75
N ASP A 199 -10.60 9.18 8.27
CA ASP A 199 -9.16 9.41 8.37
C ASP A 199 -8.45 8.29 9.16
N SER A 200 -9.02 7.91 10.29
CA SER A 200 -8.53 6.79 11.11
C SER A 200 -8.60 5.46 10.34
N PHE A 201 -9.73 5.18 9.69
CA PHE A 201 -9.93 3.95 8.94
C PHE A 201 -8.97 3.84 7.74
N VAL A 202 -8.84 4.88 6.92
CA VAL A 202 -7.94 4.86 5.75
C VAL A 202 -6.46 4.86 6.16
N ASN A 203 -6.13 5.47 7.28
CA ASN A 203 -4.77 5.41 7.79
C ASN A 203 -4.38 4.00 8.24
N TYR A 204 -5.29 3.26 8.84
CA TYR A 204 -5.00 2.00 9.51
C TYR A 204 -5.39 0.77 8.68
N TYR A 205 -6.64 0.68 8.20
CA TYR A 205 -7.21 -0.55 7.61
C TYR A 205 -7.32 -0.58 6.09
N ILE A 206 -6.97 0.50 5.40
CA ILE A 206 -7.04 0.53 3.93
C ILE A 206 -6.14 -0.51 3.25
N HIS A 207 -5.05 -0.90 3.91
CA HIS A 207 -4.19 -1.99 3.41
C HIS A 207 -4.92 -3.33 3.37
N GLN A 208 -5.75 -3.62 4.37
CA GLN A 208 -6.48 -4.88 4.48
C GLN A 208 -7.65 -4.90 3.50
N VAL A 209 -8.34 -3.75 3.33
CA VAL A 209 -9.35 -3.56 2.27
C VAL A 209 -8.75 -3.89 0.90
N ASN A 210 -7.58 -3.33 0.61
CA ASN A 210 -6.86 -3.57 -0.63
C ASN A 210 -6.39 -5.03 -0.77
N ALA A 211 -5.90 -5.65 0.33
CA ALA A 211 -5.42 -7.03 0.33
C ALA A 211 -6.55 -8.03 0.05
N ILE A 212 -7.77 -7.79 0.57
CA ILE A 212 -8.96 -8.58 0.24
C ILE A 212 -9.19 -8.54 -1.27
N ARG A 213 -9.29 -7.34 -1.87
CA ARG A 213 -9.53 -7.19 -3.32
C ARG A 213 -8.42 -7.80 -4.16
N PHE A 214 -7.17 -7.69 -3.71
CA PHE A 214 -6.02 -8.30 -4.38
C PHE A 214 -6.11 -9.82 -4.47
N LEU A 215 -6.48 -10.51 -3.37
CA LEU A 215 -6.61 -11.96 -3.34
C LEU A 215 -7.92 -12.45 -3.97
N LEU A 216 -8.99 -11.65 -3.83
CA LEU A 216 -10.29 -11.94 -4.43
C LEU A 216 -10.26 -11.82 -5.97
N HIS A 217 -9.52 -10.84 -6.49
CA HIS A 217 -9.38 -10.50 -7.92
C HIS A 217 -10.70 -10.09 -8.57
N GLU A 218 -11.62 -9.51 -7.80
CA GLU A 218 -12.88 -8.93 -8.24
C GLU A 218 -13.35 -7.86 -7.26
N PRO A 219 -14.31 -7.00 -7.64
CA PRO A 219 -14.95 -6.05 -6.74
C PRO A 219 -15.72 -6.75 -5.62
N TYR A 220 -15.86 -6.04 -4.51
CA TYR A 220 -16.75 -6.43 -3.42
C TYR A 220 -17.40 -5.20 -2.79
N ARG A 221 -18.51 -5.38 -2.13
CA ARG A 221 -19.23 -4.34 -1.38
C ARG A 221 -19.34 -4.71 0.08
N ILE A 222 -19.43 -3.71 0.95
CA ILE A 222 -19.65 -3.92 2.38
C ILE A 222 -21.12 -4.19 2.62
N THR A 223 -21.41 -5.18 3.46
CA THR A 223 -22.78 -5.59 3.84
C THR A 223 -23.05 -5.41 5.33
N PHE A 224 -22.01 -5.39 6.18
CA PHE A 224 -22.15 -5.23 7.62
C PHE A 224 -20.89 -4.63 8.23
N GLY A 225 -21.07 -3.82 9.28
CA GLY A 225 -20.05 -3.36 10.21
C GLY A 225 -20.59 -3.43 11.62
N ASP A 226 -19.83 -3.95 12.57
CA ASP A 226 -20.26 -3.99 13.96
C ASP A 226 -20.10 -2.61 14.64
N ARG A 227 -20.89 -2.35 15.69
CA ARG A 227 -20.89 -1.03 16.38
C ARG A 227 -19.58 -0.71 17.10
N CYS A 228 -18.81 -1.73 17.45
CA CYS A 228 -17.53 -1.55 18.13
C CYS A 228 -16.36 -1.30 17.18
N GLY A 229 -16.59 -1.39 15.84
CA GLY A 229 -15.56 -1.21 14.84
C GLY A 229 -14.53 -2.36 14.80
N VAL A 230 -14.92 -3.55 15.22
CA VAL A 230 -14.04 -4.74 15.26
C VAL A 230 -14.22 -5.60 14.03
N LEU A 231 -15.44 -5.67 13.48
CA LEU A 231 -15.75 -6.53 12.33
C LEU A 231 -16.43 -5.75 11.21
N LEU A 232 -15.86 -5.91 10.02
CA LEU A 232 -16.48 -5.51 8.77
C LEU A 232 -16.66 -6.75 7.92
N THR A 233 -17.84 -6.92 7.31
CA THR A 233 -18.07 -7.96 6.31
C THR A 233 -18.59 -7.40 5.01
N GLY A 234 -18.40 -8.16 3.95
CA GLY A 234 -18.84 -7.83 2.61
C GLY A 234 -19.05 -9.07 1.74
N GLU A 235 -19.44 -8.82 0.53
CA GLU A 235 -19.72 -9.82 -0.47
C GLU A 235 -19.16 -9.38 -1.82
N SER A 236 -18.52 -10.29 -2.55
CA SER A 236 -18.05 -10.05 -3.91
C SER A 236 -19.14 -10.24 -4.95
N ASP A 237 -18.86 -9.84 -6.19
CA ASP A 237 -19.78 -10.02 -7.31
C ASP A 237 -20.09 -11.50 -7.59
N SER A 238 -19.15 -12.41 -7.30
CA SER A 238 -19.34 -13.86 -7.43
C SER A 238 -19.97 -14.54 -6.20
N GLY A 239 -20.32 -13.75 -5.15
CA GLY A 239 -20.95 -14.26 -3.92
C GLY A 239 -19.97 -14.77 -2.87
N VAL A 240 -18.68 -14.42 -2.97
CA VAL A 240 -17.69 -14.74 -1.94
C VAL A 240 -17.88 -13.82 -0.74
N THR A 241 -18.03 -14.41 0.44
CA THR A 241 -18.06 -13.64 1.69
C THR A 241 -16.65 -13.15 2.06
N VAL A 242 -16.53 -11.88 2.39
CA VAL A 242 -15.30 -11.31 2.92
C VAL A 242 -15.48 -10.81 4.35
N ALA A 243 -14.45 -10.92 5.18
CA ALA A 243 -14.43 -10.41 6.54
C ALA A 243 -13.10 -9.75 6.86
N LEU A 244 -13.18 -8.58 7.50
CA LEU A 244 -12.03 -7.87 8.06
C LEU A 244 -12.24 -7.73 9.57
N GLU A 245 -11.38 -8.37 10.34
CA GLU A 245 -11.30 -8.23 11.80
C GLU A 245 -10.32 -7.09 12.11
N MET A 246 -10.87 -6.00 12.63
CA MET A 246 -10.17 -4.76 12.96
C MET A 246 -9.98 -4.68 14.48
N ALA A 247 -8.76 -4.68 14.96
CA ALA A 247 -8.45 -4.53 16.39
C ALA A 247 -9.27 -5.45 17.35
N PRO A 248 -9.41 -6.77 17.07
CA PRO A 248 -10.10 -7.67 18.00
C PRO A 248 -9.37 -7.76 19.36
N TYR A 249 -8.10 -7.45 19.40
CA TYR A 249 -7.21 -7.29 20.56
C TYR A 249 -6.02 -6.42 20.17
N GLN A 250 -5.12 -6.13 21.11
CA GLN A 250 -3.88 -5.38 20.87
C GLN A 250 -2.68 -6.14 21.37
N THR A 251 -1.55 -5.98 20.70
CA THR A 251 -0.23 -6.43 21.14
C THR A 251 0.70 -5.24 21.28
N THR A 252 1.78 -5.36 22.04
CA THR A 252 2.76 -4.28 22.23
C THR A 252 4.07 -4.53 21.53
N ILE A 253 4.42 -5.78 21.25
CA ILE A 253 5.70 -6.19 20.68
C ILE A 253 5.49 -7.01 19.40
N GLU A 254 4.50 -7.87 19.39
CA GLU A 254 4.23 -8.76 18.27
C GLU A 254 3.37 -8.07 17.20
N TRP A 255 3.47 -8.57 15.98
CA TRP A 255 2.60 -8.21 14.87
C TRP A 255 1.83 -9.45 14.42
N HIS A 256 0.51 -9.38 14.52
CA HIS A 256 -0.37 -10.46 14.10
C HIS A 256 -1.22 -10.01 12.93
N GLU A 257 -0.81 -10.32 11.72
CA GLU A 257 -1.61 -10.08 10.53
C GLU A 257 -1.70 -11.35 9.71
N SER A 258 -2.91 -11.81 9.47
CA SER A 258 -3.18 -13.06 8.78
C SER A 258 -4.31 -12.91 7.77
N LEU A 259 -4.13 -13.49 6.59
CA LEU A 259 -5.13 -13.57 5.54
C LEU A 259 -5.44 -15.03 5.29
N LEU A 260 -6.72 -15.40 5.27
CA LEU A 260 -7.19 -16.76 5.01
C LEU A 260 -8.15 -16.75 3.83
N VAL A 261 -7.85 -17.54 2.81
CA VAL A 261 -8.65 -17.69 1.58
C VAL A 261 -9.13 -19.12 1.49
N CYS A 262 -10.45 -19.34 1.65
CA CYS A 262 -11.05 -20.66 1.73
C CYS A 262 -11.78 -21.03 0.44
N PHE A 263 -11.41 -22.16 -0.10
CA PHE A 263 -12.15 -22.89 -1.13
C PHE A 263 -12.99 -24.01 -0.47
N GLU A 264 -13.87 -24.65 -1.21
CA GLU A 264 -14.68 -25.76 -0.70
C GLU A 264 -13.83 -26.91 -0.14
N LYS A 265 -12.65 -27.12 -0.70
CA LYS A 265 -11.79 -28.30 -0.44
C LYS A 265 -10.35 -27.94 -0.09
N GLY A 266 -10.13 -26.75 0.48
CA GLY A 266 -8.80 -26.33 0.88
C GLY A 266 -8.73 -24.85 1.21
N PHE A 267 -7.56 -24.41 1.66
CA PHE A 267 -7.32 -23.00 1.93
C PHE A 267 -5.88 -22.58 1.62
N VAL A 268 -5.73 -21.30 1.37
CA VAL A 268 -4.43 -20.61 1.34
C VAL A 268 -4.41 -19.58 2.46
N ARG A 269 -3.44 -19.68 3.37
CA ARG A 269 -3.23 -18.71 4.45
C ARG A 269 -1.90 -18.00 4.26
N VAL A 270 -1.90 -16.68 4.47
CA VAL A 270 -0.70 -15.84 4.52
C VAL A 270 -0.61 -15.19 5.88
N ASP A 271 0.51 -15.35 6.55
CA ASP A 271 0.85 -14.65 7.79
C ASP A 271 1.93 -13.62 7.46
N LEU A 272 1.65 -12.33 7.65
CA LEU A 272 2.52 -11.22 7.27
C LEU A 272 3.38 -10.73 8.45
N PRO A 273 4.65 -10.37 8.21
CA PRO A 273 5.50 -9.75 9.22
C PRO A 273 5.11 -8.28 9.44
N PRO A 274 5.69 -7.63 10.47
CA PRO A 274 5.55 -6.18 10.64
C PRO A 274 5.86 -5.42 9.35
N PRO A 275 5.09 -4.39 9.01
CA PRO A 275 5.25 -3.64 7.75
C PRO A 275 6.66 -3.16 7.42
N LEU A 276 7.44 -2.73 8.43
CA LEU A 276 8.80 -2.24 8.25
C LEU A 276 9.89 -3.27 8.58
N ALA A 277 9.52 -4.52 8.92
CA ALA A 277 10.51 -5.57 9.13
C ALA A 277 11.41 -5.73 7.89
N ARG A 278 12.72 -5.81 8.11
CA ARG A 278 13.69 -5.93 7.03
C ARG A 278 13.98 -7.40 6.73
N GLN A 279 14.25 -7.71 5.45
CA GLN A 279 14.68 -9.04 4.99
C GLN A 279 13.77 -10.19 5.44
N GLN A 280 12.49 -9.90 5.65
CA GLN A 280 11.49 -10.86 6.04
C GLN A 280 10.28 -10.76 5.12
N ALA A 281 9.92 -11.87 4.49
CA ALA A 281 8.67 -12.05 3.75
C ALA A 281 7.60 -12.68 4.65
N GLY A 282 6.35 -12.61 4.24
CA GLY A 282 5.26 -13.37 4.83
C GLY A 282 5.48 -14.88 4.67
N LYS A 283 4.67 -15.65 5.41
CA LYS A 283 4.65 -17.12 5.34
C LYS A 283 3.36 -17.58 4.67
N VAL A 284 3.45 -18.63 3.88
CA VAL A 284 2.28 -19.26 3.24
C VAL A 284 2.05 -20.65 3.80
N THR A 285 0.80 -20.94 4.14
CA THR A 285 0.33 -22.29 4.47
C THR A 285 -0.79 -22.63 3.50
N ILE A 286 -0.68 -23.77 2.82
CA ILE A 286 -1.69 -24.29 1.91
C ILE A 286 -2.19 -25.63 2.45
N MET A 287 -3.49 -25.76 2.62
CA MET A 287 -4.14 -27.04 2.94
C MET A 287 -4.91 -27.52 1.70
N LYS A 288 -4.73 -28.77 1.36
CA LYS A 288 -5.34 -29.43 0.19
C LYS A 288 -6.10 -30.67 0.63
N ASP A 289 -7.35 -30.76 0.20
CA ASP A 289 -8.18 -31.95 0.41
C ASP A 289 -9.19 -32.06 -0.75
N ASN A 290 -8.73 -32.49 -1.92
CA ASN A 290 -9.58 -32.65 -3.10
C ASN A 290 -10.43 -33.93 -3.05
N GLY A 291 -10.28 -34.79 -2.02
CA GLY A 291 -10.98 -36.06 -1.86
C GLY A 291 -10.50 -37.18 -2.80
N ARG A 292 -9.43 -36.97 -3.57
CA ARG A 292 -8.82 -37.97 -4.45
C ARG A 292 -7.49 -38.47 -3.93
N GLU A 293 -6.77 -37.64 -3.21
CA GLU A 293 -5.48 -37.89 -2.60
C GLU A 293 -5.57 -37.66 -1.08
N PRO A 294 -4.64 -38.19 -0.27
CA PRO A 294 -4.60 -37.86 1.15
C PRO A 294 -4.47 -36.34 1.36
N SER A 295 -5.22 -35.82 2.35
CA SER A 295 -5.14 -34.41 2.73
C SER A 295 -3.69 -34.03 3.07
N SER A 296 -3.24 -32.88 2.64
CA SER A 296 -1.85 -32.46 2.81
C SER A 296 -1.71 -30.98 3.13
N TYR A 297 -0.57 -30.63 3.73
CA TYR A 297 -0.16 -29.25 3.96
C TYR A 297 1.13 -28.94 3.19
N GLU A 298 1.19 -27.75 2.60
CA GLU A 298 2.39 -27.21 1.96
C GLU A 298 2.82 -25.93 2.68
N TYR A 299 4.13 -25.79 2.83
CA TYR A 299 4.77 -24.62 3.45
C TYR A 299 5.86 -24.08 2.51
N PRO A 300 5.50 -23.36 1.46
CA PRO A 300 6.48 -22.83 0.51
C PRO A 300 7.44 -21.86 1.20
N ILE A 301 8.73 -21.97 0.87
CA ILE A 301 9.76 -21.09 1.43
C ILE A 301 9.84 -19.83 0.54
N MET A 302 9.60 -18.67 1.15
CA MET A 302 9.69 -17.38 0.49
C MET A 302 11.11 -16.82 0.53
N PRO A 303 11.53 -16.02 -0.47
CA PRO A 303 12.81 -15.32 -0.41
C PRO A 303 12.85 -14.33 0.76
N ASN A 304 14.02 -14.20 1.40
CA ASN A 304 14.25 -13.24 2.49
C ASN A 304 14.26 -11.81 1.97
N ARG A 305 13.09 -11.28 1.68
CA ARG A 305 12.90 -9.94 1.11
C ARG A 305 11.63 -9.31 1.69
N SER A 306 11.77 -8.11 2.23
CA SER A 306 10.60 -7.38 2.77
C SER A 306 9.68 -6.89 1.66
N ALA A 307 8.41 -6.72 1.99
CA ALA A 307 7.41 -6.14 1.11
C ALA A 307 7.82 -4.75 0.59
N MET A 308 8.40 -3.90 1.44
CA MET A 308 8.87 -2.56 1.06
C MET A 308 10.02 -2.61 0.03
N ARG A 309 10.97 -3.55 0.19
CA ARG A 309 12.04 -3.75 -0.79
C ARG A 309 11.48 -4.26 -2.11
N GLN A 310 10.62 -5.26 -2.07
CA GLN A 310 10.00 -5.80 -3.27
C GLN A 310 9.15 -4.75 -3.98
N GLN A 311 8.45 -3.89 -3.22
CA GLN A 311 7.67 -2.78 -3.77
C GLN A 311 8.53 -1.79 -4.55
N ALA A 312 9.70 -1.42 -4.02
CA ALA A 312 10.66 -0.57 -4.73
C ALA A 312 11.12 -1.22 -6.05
N MET A 313 11.48 -2.50 -6.01
CA MET A 313 11.85 -3.27 -7.21
C MET A 313 10.71 -3.35 -8.22
N ASN A 314 9.47 -3.55 -7.76
CA ASN A 314 8.30 -3.60 -8.61
C ASN A 314 8.03 -2.26 -9.31
N PHE A 315 8.20 -1.14 -8.59
CA PHE A 315 8.05 0.20 -9.19
C PHE A 315 9.12 0.45 -10.26
N ILE A 316 10.40 0.17 -9.96
CA ILE A 316 11.50 0.31 -10.93
C ILE A 316 11.21 -0.54 -12.18
N ALA A 317 10.83 -1.81 -12.00
CA ALA A 317 10.51 -2.71 -13.11
C ALA A 317 9.30 -2.23 -13.94
N ALA A 318 8.32 -1.60 -13.30
CA ALA A 318 7.18 -1.01 -14.00
C ALA A 318 7.57 0.23 -14.81
N VAL A 319 8.43 1.10 -14.27
CA VAL A 319 9.00 2.25 -15.00
C VAL A 319 9.80 1.79 -16.21
N GLN A 320 10.48 0.66 -16.11
CA GLN A 320 11.21 0.02 -17.22
C GLN A 320 10.31 -0.70 -18.24
N GLY A 321 9.00 -0.80 -17.98
CA GLY A 321 8.05 -1.54 -18.82
C GLY A 321 8.18 -3.07 -18.74
N ILE A 322 8.88 -3.60 -17.72
CA ILE A 322 9.10 -5.05 -17.53
C ILE A 322 7.87 -5.74 -16.95
N ARG A 323 7.13 -5.05 -16.10
CA ARG A 323 5.91 -5.58 -15.47
C ARG A 323 4.90 -4.47 -15.19
N PRO A 324 3.59 -4.78 -15.04
CA PRO A 324 2.63 -3.80 -14.54
C PRO A 324 2.92 -3.45 -13.06
N VAL A 325 2.44 -2.29 -12.60
CA VAL A 325 2.48 -1.94 -11.18
C VAL A 325 1.57 -2.84 -10.36
N PRO A 326 1.93 -3.15 -9.10
CA PRO A 326 1.08 -3.95 -8.22
C PRO A 326 -0.28 -3.32 -7.91
N CYS A 327 -0.37 -1.99 -7.87
CA CYS A 327 -1.61 -1.25 -7.65
C CYS A 327 -1.56 0.10 -8.37
N GLU A 328 -2.39 0.27 -9.38
CA GLU A 328 -2.60 1.55 -10.04
C GLU A 328 -3.52 2.45 -9.20
N SER A 329 -3.46 3.77 -9.45
CA SER A 329 -4.35 4.75 -8.79
C SER A 329 -5.83 4.42 -8.98
N LYS A 330 -6.21 3.89 -10.15
CA LYS A 330 -7.57 3.44 -10.43
C LYS A 330 -8.04 2.31 -9.50
N GLU A 331 -7.18 1.35 -9.23
CA GLU A 331 -7.49 0.28 -8.27
C GLU A 331 -7.56 0.82 -6.83
N ALA A 332 -6.63 1.72 -6.46
CA ALA A 332 -6.61 2.35 -5.15
C ALA A 332 -7.86 3.21 -4.87
N LEU A 333 -8.47 3.77 -5.91
CA LEU A 333 -9.73 4.50 -5.80
C LEU A 333 -10.89 3.62 -5.31
N GLU A 334 -10.91 2.35 -5.72
CA GLU A 334 -11.96 1.41 -5.27
C GLU A 334 -11.87 1.16 -3.75
N ASP A 335 -10.66 1.20 -3.18
CA ASP A 335 -10.49 1.07 -1.72
C ASP A 335 -11.05 2.28 -0.96
N LEU A 336 -10.91 3.49 -1.52
CA LEU A 336 -11.52 4.69 -0.95
C LEU A 336 -13.04 4.64 -0.98
N LYS A 337 -13.63 4.07 -2.04
CA LYS A 337 -15.08 3.86 -2.11
C LYS A 337 -15.56 2.91 -1.01
N ILE A 338 -14.84 1.80 -0.78
CA ILE A 338 -15.10 0.89 0.34
C ILE A 338 -15.01 1.61 1.69
N ALA A 339 -13.96 2.41 1.90
CA ALA A 339 -13.80 3.17 3.14
C ALA A 339 -14.96 4.16 3.38
N ARG A 340 -15.33 4.93 2.37
CA ARG A 340 -16.48 5.84 2.41
C ARG A 340 -17.78 5.10 2.75
N ASP A 341 -18.02 3.97 2.09
CA ASP A 341 -19.26 3.20 2.24
C ASP A 341 -19.32 2.53 3.63
N TYR A 342 -18.17 2.14 4.20
CA TYR A 342 -18.08 1.70 5.59
C TYR A 342 -18.50 2.79 6.57
N ILE A 343 -17.96 4.01 6.43
CA ILE A 343 -18.34 5.13 7.31
C ILE A 343 -19.83 5.45 7.17
N ARG A 344 -20.41 5.42 5.97
CA ARG A 344 -21.84 5.60 5.74
C ARG A 344 -22.68 4.53 6.42
N LEU A 345 -22.25 3.27 6.34
CA LEU A 345 -22.93 2.14 6.97
C LEU A 345 -22.94 2.30 8.50
N MET A 346 -21.80 2.67 9.08
CA MET A 346 -21.67 2.86 10.53
C MET A 346 -22.61 3.94 11.10
N GLN A 347 -22.96 4.94 10.31
CA GLN A 347 -23.91 5.98 10.73
C GLN A 347 -25.36 5.47 10.89
N GLN A 348 -25.71 4.37 10.23
CA GLN A 348 -27.04 3.78 10.37
C GLN A 348 -27.28 3.16 11.76
N TYR A 349 -26.22 2.96 12.52
CA TYR A 349 -26.25 2.35 13.85
C TYR A 349 -26.11 3.37 15.00
N LYS A 350 -25.83 4.65 14.70
CA LYS A 350 -25.78 5.78 15.63
C LYS A 350 -27.11 6.51 15.67
#